data_8a237f54ba4a6a9a3bd2b6d229f707a1
#
_entry.id   8a237f54ba4a6a9a3bd2b6d229f707a1
#
_cell.length_a   1.000
_cell.length_b   1.000
_cell.length_c   1.000
_cell.angle_alpha   90.00
_cell.angle_beta   90.00
_cell.angle_gamma   90.00
#
_symmetry.space_group_name_H-M   'P 1'
#
loop_
_entity.id
_entity.type
_entity.pdbx_description
1 polymer ?
#
loop_
_entity_poly.entity_id
_entity_poly.type
_entity_poly.pdbx_seq_one_letter_code
_entity_poly.pdbx_strand_id
1 'polypeptide(L)'
;MGSFVELTAVDGAKTPAYVAMPEGPARGAIVVLQEIFGVNSHIRSVADRYAAQGYVAVAPAMFARVKPDVELGYSDEDMKAGFALKTAVEALPEPGALRDVEAAVAHAATLVPGGKIGVVGFC
;
A
#
# COMPACT_ATOMS: atom_id res chain seq x y z
N MET A 1 11.81 8.25 6.70
CA MET A 1 10.44 8.72 6.98
C MET A 1 9.68 8.87 5.70
N GLY A 2 8.40 8.61 5.74
CA GLY A 2 7.60 8.61 4.55
C GLY A 2 6.50 9.66 4.56
N SER A 3 5.78 9.71 3.47
CA SER A 3 4.61 10.57 3.31
C SER A 3 3.59 9.89 2.42
N PHE A 4 2.35 10.34 2.50
CA PHE A 4 1.30 9.84 1.61
C PHE A 4 1.34 10.59 0.29
N VAL A 5 1.15 9.84 -0.79
CA VAL A 5 0.97 10.37 -2.13
C VAL A 5 -0.34 9.82 -2.69
N GLU A 6 -0.88 10.45 -3.72
CA GLU A 6 -2.08 9.94 -4.40
C GLU A 6 -1.66 9.25 -5.68
N LEU A 7 -2.04 8.00 -5.82
CA LEU A 7 -1.86 7.22 -7.05
C LEU A 7 -3.12 7.30 -7.90
N THR A 8 -2.95 7.17 -9.21
CA THR A 8 -4.10 7.08 -10.13
C THR A 8 -4.02 5.73 -10.83
N ALA A 9 -5.03 4.90 -10.63
CA ALA A 9 -5.14 3.61 -11.31
C ALA A 9 -5.53 3.80 -12.78
N VAL A 10 -5.36 2.76 -13.57
CA VAL A 10 -5.68 2.79 -15.01
C VAL A 10 -7.14 3.16 -15.27
N ASP A 11 -8.04 2.76 -14.38
CA ASP A 11 -9.47 3.08 -14.47
C ASP A 11 -9.83 4.48 -13.93
N GLY A 12 -8.82 5.28 -13.54
CA GLY A 12 -9.01 6.63 -13.05
C GLY A 12 -9.25 6.74 -11.55
N ALA A 13 -9.36 5.64 -10.83
CA ALA A 13 -9.56 5.68 -9.38
C ALA A 13 -8.33 6.26 -8.67
N LYS A 14 -8.57 7.05 -7.64
CA LYS A 14 -7.51 7.67 -6.83
C LYS A 14 -7.28 6.83 -5.58
N THR A 15 -6.03 6.51 -5.31
CA THR A 15 -5.67 5.65 -4.18
C THR A 15 -4.49 6.28 -3.43
N PRO A 16 -4.65 6.59 -2.13
CA PRO A 16 -3.51 7.03 -1.33
C PRO A 16 -2.50 5.89 -1.17
N ALA A 17 -1.24 6.24 -1.10
CA ALA A 17 -0.18 5.28 -0.78
C ALA A 17 0.86 5.95 0.10
N TYR A 18 1.33 5.22 1.11
CA TYR A 18 2.43 5.67 1.93
C TYR A 18 3.75 5.30 1.24
N VAL A 19 4.60 6.29 1.01
CA VAL A 19 5.89 6.10 0.34
C VAL A 19 7.00 6.46 1.30
N ALA A 20 7.91 5.52 1.55
CA ALA A 20 9.11 5.74 2.35
C ALA A 20 10.33 5.62 1.44
N MET A 21 11.22 6.63 1.49
CA MET A 21 12.40 6.71 0.64
C MET A 21 13.66 6.41 1.44
N PRO A 22 14.63 5.68 0.87
CA PRO A 22 15.93 5.49 1.53
C PRO A 22 16.75 6.78 1.49
N GLU A 23 17.77 6.88 2.35
CA GLU A 23 18.68 8.03 2.40
C GLU A 23 19.72 7.91 1.31
N GLY A 24 19.87 7.21 0.49
CA GLY A 24 20.86 7.11 -0.57
C GLY A 24 20.27 6.48 -1.82
N PRO A 25 21.11 6.02 -2.72
CA PRO A 25 20.62 5.31 -3.89
C PRO A 25 19.79 4.09 -3.49
N ALA A 26 18.67 3.90 -4.14
CA ALA A 26 17.77 2.78 -3.83
C ALA A 26 18.32 1.48 -4.39
N ARG A 27 18.24 0.42 -3.57
CA ARG A 27 18.62 -0.95 -3.97
C ARG A 27 17.53 -1.62 -4.82
N GLY A 28 16.35 -1.07 -4.82
CA GLY A 28 15.15 -1.57 -5.48
C GLY A 28 13.93 -1.00 -4.80
N ALA A 29 12.77 -1.54 -5.09
CA ALA A 29 11.52 -1.10 -4.46
C ALA A 29 10.72 -2.29 -3.95
N ILE A 30 9.96 -2.06 -2.88
CA ILE A 30 9.06 -3.05 -2.28
C ILE A 30 7.67 -2.42 -2.21
N VAL A 31 6.69 -3.07 -2.79
CA VAL A 31 5.28 -2.73 -2.58
C VAL A 31 4.80 -3.54 -1.37
N VAL A 32 4.33 -2.83 -0.35
CA VAL A 32 3.92 -3.42 0.93
C VAL A 32 2.39 -3.44 0.96
N LEU A 33 1.81 -4.64 0.96
CA LEU A 33 0.36 -4.80 1.00
C LEU A 33 -0.11 -4.91 2.46
N GLN A 34 -1.12 -4.13 2.78
CA GLN A 34 -1.65 -3.99 4.13
C GLN A 34 -2.29 -5.28 4.68
N GLU A 35 -2.45 -5.31 5.99
CA GLU A 35 -3.37 -6.23 6.66
C GLU A 35 -4.81 -5.70 6.53
N ILE A 36 -5.77 -6.38 7.15
CA ILE A 36 -7.17 -5.94 7.15
C ILE A 36 -7.41 -4.65 7.94
N PHE A 37 -6.36 -4.07 8.50
CA PHE A 37 -6.43 -2.87 9.35
C PHE A 37 -6.09 -1.58 8.60
N GLY A 38 -5.83 -1.65 7.31
CA GLY A 38 -5.46 -0.49 6.50
C GLY A 38 -3.97 -0.17 6.59
N VAL A 39 -3.59 0.96 6.00
CA VAL A 39 -2.21 1.46 6.09
C VAL A 39 -2.07 2.20 7.41
N ASN A 40 -2.04 1.42 8.48
CA ASN A 40 -1.95 1.93 9.85
C ASN A 40 -0.48 2.14 10.27
N SER A 41 -0.27 2.53 11.54
CA SER A 41 1.08 2.81 12.03
C SER A 41 2.02 1.61 11.90
N HIS A 42 1.50 0.38 12.05
CA HIS A 42 2.32 -0.82 11.89
C HIS A 42 2.82 -0.96 10.45
N ILE A 43 1.92 -0.85 9.48
CA ILE A 43 2.29 -0.97 8.06
C ILE A 43 3.23 0.17 7.64
N ARG A 44 2.99 1.39 8.14
CA ARG A 44 3.92 2.50 7.89
C ARG A 44 5.30 2.22 8.48
N SER A 45 5.36 1.61 9.67
CA SER A 45 6.66 1.25 10.26
C SER A 45 7.36 0.15 9.49
N VAL A 46 6.61 -0.79 8.90
CA VAL A 46 7.18 -1.82 8.01
C VAL A 46 7.81 -1.16 6.78
N ALA A 47 7.08 -0.23 6.15
CA ALA A 47 7.60 0.52 5.00
C ALA A 47 8.87 1.29 5.37
N ASP A 48 8.86 1.98 6.53
CA ASP A 48 10.01 2.73 7.01
C ASP A 48 11.22 1.82 7.23
N ARG A 49 11.00 0.60 7.73
CA ARG A 49 12.08 -0.37 7.93
C ARG A 49 12.70 -0.84 6.61
N TYR A 50 11.88 -1.04 5.58
CA TYR A 50 12.42 -1.34 4.24
C TYR A 50 13.25 -0.17 3.71
N ALA A 51 12.77 1.07 3.93
CA ALA A 51 13.53 2.26 3.52
C ALA A 51 14.87 2.35 4.26
N ALA A 52 14.90 2.00 5.54
CA ALA A 52 16.14 1.96 6.32
C ALA A 52 17.12 0.91 5.78
N GLN A 53 16.64 -0.11 5.08
CA GLN A 53 17.48 -1.12 4.44
C GLN A 53 17.87 -0.74 3.01
N GLY A 54 17.50 0.43 2.54
CA GLY A 54 17.90 0.94 1.23
C GLY A 54 16.88 0.73 0.12
N TYR A 55 15.63 0.38 0.43
CA TYR A 55 14.59 0.17 -0.56
C TYR A 55 13.59 1.32 -0.55
N VAL A 56 13.07 1.67 -1.74
CA VAL A 56 11.85 2.47 -1.81
C VAL A 56 10.69 1.56 -1.39
N ALA A 57 9.86 2.00 -0.46
CA ALA A 57 8.70 1.23 -0.02
C ALA A 57 7.42 2.00 -0.36
N VAL A 58 6.47 1.31 -1.00
CA VAL A 58 5.18 1.89 -1.40
C VAL A 58 4.07 1.02 -0.83
N ALA A 59 3.24 1.59 0.04
CA ALA A 59 2.14 0.88 0.69
C ALA A 59 0.81 1.47 0.25
N PRO A 60 0.14 0.88 -0.75
CA PRO A 60 -1.14 1.39 -1.24
C PRO A 60 -2.27 1.12 -0.23
N ALA A 61 -3.21 2.06 -0.13
CA ALA A 61 -4.39 1.91 0.72
C ALA A 61 -5.43 1.06 0.00
N MET A 62 -5.42 -0.24 0.26
CA MET A 62 -6.22 -1.23 -0.48
C MET A 62 -7.72 -1.14 -0.25
N PHE A 63 -8.17 -0.42 0.80
CA PHE A 63 -9.60 -0.23 1.06
C PHE A 63 -10.17 1.06 0.46
N ALA A 64 -9.35 1.87 -0.19
CA ALA A 64 -9.75 3.22 -0.63
C ALA A 64 -10.95 3.21 -1.59
N ARG A 65 -11.13 2.17 -2.39
CA ARG A 65 -12.29 2.06 -3.31
C ARG A 65 -13.61 1.88 -2.56
N VAL A 66 -13.57 1.38 -1.34
CA VAL A 66 -14.75 1.16 -0.50
C VAL A 66 -14.87 2.28 0.54
N LYS A 67 -13.79 2.61 1.21
CA LYS A 67 -13.77 3.62 2.25
C LYS A 67 -12.38 4.26 2.32
N PRO A 68 -12.28 5.59 2.22
CA PRO A 68 -10.98 6.27 2.31
C PRO A 68 -10.47 6.32 3.75
N ASP A 69 -9.16 6.50 3.87
CA ASP A 69 -8.47 6.79 5.12
C ASP A 69 -8.70 5.77 6.23
N VAL A 70 -8.79 4.50 5.88
CA VAL A 70 -8.95 3.43 6.86
C VAL A 70 -7.64 3.20 7.60
N GLU A 71 -7.71 3.33 8.93
CA GLU A 71 -6.58 3.09 9.81
C GLU A 71 -7.12 2.49 11.11
N LEU A 72 -7.05 1.17 11.22
CA LEU A 72 -7.63 0.42 12.33
C LEU A 72 -6.55 -0.08 13.27
N GLY A 73 -6.93 -0.29 14.54
CA GLY A 73 -6.12 -0.99 15.51
C GLY A 73 -6.42 -2.48 15.51
N TYR A 74 -6.14 -3.13 16.62
CA TYR A 74 -6.23 -4.59 16.73
C TYR A 74 -7.30 -5.06 17.72
N SER A 75 -8.25 -4.20 18.09
CA SER A 75 -9.38 -4.59 18.92
C SER A 75 -10.33 -5.52 18.17
N ASP A 76 -11.21 -6.20 18.90
CA ASP A 76 -12.21 -7.07 18.28
C ASP A 76 -13.13 -6.28 17.34
N GLU A 77 -13.51 -5.04 17.73
CA GLU A 77 -14.31 -4.19 16.87
C GLU A 77 -13.59 -3.81 15.58
N ASP A 78 -12.32 -3.45 15.69
CA ASP A 78 -11.50 -3.09 14.54
C ASP A 78 -11.29 -4.30 13.63
N MET A 79 -11.11 -5.48 14.21
CA MET A 79 -10.98 -6.72 13.43
C MET A 79 -12.26 -7.00 12.63
N LYS A 80 -13.42 -6.83 13.24
CA LYS A 80 -14.71 -6.99 12.54
C LYS A 80 -14.86 -5.97 11.42
N ALA A 81 -14.51 -4.70 11.69
CA ALA A 81 -14.56 -3.65 10.68
C ALA A 81 -13.62 -3.97 9.52
N GLY A 82 -12.42 -4.46 9.81
CA GLY A 82 -11.43 -4.85 8.80
C GLY A 82 -11.92 -6.00 7.92
N PHE A 83 -12.52 -7.03 8.53
CA PHE A 83 -13.11 -8.14 7.77
C PHE A 83 -14.25 -7.68 6.86
N ALA A 84 -15.11 -6.77 7.35
CA ALA A 84 -16.19 -6.22 6.54
C ALA A 84 -15.65 -5.45 5.34
N LEU A 85 -14.59 -4.66 5.52
CA LEU A 85 -13.95 -3.92 4.44
C LEU A 85 -13.28 -4.86 3.43
N LYS A 86 -12.60 -5.89 3.93
CA LYS A 86 -11.98 -6.91 3.07
C LYS A 86 -13.04 -7.58 2.19
N THR A 87 -14.16 -7.99 2.78
CA THR A 87 -15.25 -8.61 2.06
C THR A 87 -15.81 -7.66 0.99
N ALA A 88 -15.99 -6.38 1.33
CA ALA A 88 -16.48 -5.38 0.39
C ALA A 88 -15.52 -5.16 -0.78
N VAL A 89 -14.21 -5.12 -0.51
CA VAL A 89 -13.20 -4.98 -1.56
C VAL A 89 -13.19 -6.22 -2.47
N GLU A 90 -13.28 -7.40 -1.89
CA GLU A 90 -13.31 -8.66 -2.65
C GLU A 90 -14.57 -8.79 -3.51
N ALA A 91 -15.65 -8.11 -3.12
CA ALA A 91 -16.90 -8.10 -3.89
C ALA A 91 -16.89 -7.09 -5.04
N LEU A 92 -15.86 -6.24 -5.17
CA LEU A 92 -15.78 -5.30 -6.29
C LEU A 92 -15.65 -6.07 -7.61
N PRO A 93 -16.21 -5.52 -8.70
CA PRO A 93 -16.04 -6.15 -10.02
C PRO A 93 -14.57 -6.29 -10.39
N GLU A 94 -14.21 -7.42 -11.00
CA GLU A 94 -12.87 -7.66 -11.48
C GLU A 94 -12.44 -6.57 -12.48
N PRO A 95 -11.18 -6.13 -12.47
CA PRO A 95 -10.08 -6.54 -11.59
C PRO A 95 -10.01 -5.80 -10.24
N GLY A 96 -10.95 -4.91 -9.95
CA GLY A 96 -11.11 -4.24 -8.67
C GLY A 96 -9.83 -3.62 -8.12
N ALA A 97 -9.52 -3.93 -6.86
CA ALA A 97 -8.36 -3.37 -6.16
C ALA A 97 -7.01 -3.82 -6.73
N LEU A 98 -6.97 -4.82 -7.61
CA LEU A 98 -5.74 -5.19 -8.29
C LEU A 98 -5.17 -4.00 -9.09
N ARG A 99 -6.03 -3.14 -9.60
CA ARG A 99 -5.60 -1.90 -10.28
C ARG A 99 -4.80 -0.99 -9.37
N ASP A 100 -5.09 -1.01 -8.08
CA ASP A 100 -4.36 -0.19 -7.11
C ASP A 100 -2.97 -0.77 -6.83
N VAL A 101 -2.85 -2.10 -6.81
CA VAL A 101 -1.54 -2.76 -6.73
C VAL A 101 -0.71 -2.43 -7.97
N GLU A 102 -1.32 -2.49 -9.15
CA GLU A 102 -0.65 -2.12 -10.40
C GLU A 102 -0.17 -0.65 -10.37
N ALA A 103 -1.00 0.26 -9.86
CA ALA A 103 -0.63 1.66 -9.73
C ALA A 103 0.56 1.84 -8.77
N ALA A 104 0.59 1.09 -7.67
CA ALA A 104 1.69 1.13 -6.72
C ALA A 104 2.99 0.62 -7.35
N VAL A 105 2.93 -0.47 -8.11
CA VAL A 105 4.08 -1.02 -8.83
C VAL A 105 4.59 -0.02 -9.86
N ALA A 106 3.69 0.61 -10.62
CA ALA A 106 4.06 1.61 -11.63
C ALA A 106 4.73 2.82 -10.98
N HIS A 107 4.19 3.30 -9.85
CA HIS A 107 4.79 4.41 -9.12
C HIS A 107 6.18 4.04 -8.59
N ALA A 108 6.32 2.87 -8.00
CA ALA A 108 7.60 2.37 -7.52
C ALA A 108 8.63 2.31 -8.66
N ALA A 109 8.21 1.89 -9.85
CA ALA A 109 9.09 1.82 -11.02
C ALA A 109 9.62 3.20 -11.42
N THR A 110 8.84 4.27 -11.23
CA THR A 110 9.31 5.63 -11.53
C THR A 110 10.39 6.08 -10.55
N LEU A 111 10.42 5.52 -9.35
CA LEU A 111 11.36 5.90 -8.30
C LEU A 111 12.66 5.08 -8.34
N VAL A 112 12.67 3.96 -9.04
CA VAL A 112 13.84 3.09 -9.21
C VAL A 112 13.99 2.69 -10.69
N PRO A 113 14.26 3.64 -11.59
CA PRO A 113 14.32 3.33 -13.03
C PRO A 113 15.28 2.17 -13.33
N GLY A 114 14.77 1.13 -13.99
CA GLY A 114 15.57 -0.07 -14.29
C GLY A 114 15.81 -0.97 -13.09
N GLY A 115 15.33 -0.62 -11.92
CA GLY A 115 15.49 -1.41 -10.70
C GLY A 115 14.48 -2.55 -10.59
N LYS A 116 14.74 -3.44 -9.63
CA LYS A 116 13.84 -4.56 -9.34
C LYS A 116 12.77 -4.14 -8.34
N ILE A 117 11.59 -4.70 -8.48
CA ILE A 117 10.45 -4.42 -7.63
C ILE A 117 9.91 -5.73 -7.08
N GLY A 118 9.81 -5.82 -5.75
CA GLY A 118 9.17 -6.93 -5.08
C GLY A 118 7.84 -6.51 -4.47
N VAL A 119 7.00 -7.47 -4.15
CA VAL A 119 5.72 -7.25 -3.47
C VAL A 119 5.69 -8.15 -2.25
N VAL A 120 5.31 -7.62 -1.10
CA VAL A 120 5.15 -8.39 0.12
C VAL A 120 3.78 -8.12 0.71
N GLY A 121 3.10 -9.18 1.18
CA GLY A 121 1.80 -9.08 1.81
C GLY A 121 1.81 -9.66 3.21
N PHE A 122 0.90 -9.20 4.06
CA PHE A 122 0.81 -9.61 5.45
C PHE A 122 -0.55 -10.24 5.80
N CYS A 123 -1.37 -10.51 4.82
CA CYS A 123 -2.66 -11.15 5.04
C CYS A 123 -3.16 -11.88 3.79
#